data_944042591122d9a50afa8a5da791eeef
#
_entry.id   944042591122d9a50afa8a5da791eeef
#
_cell.length_a   1.000
_cell.length_b   1.000
_cell.length_c   1.000
_cell.angle_alpha   90.00
_cell.angle_beta   90.00
_cell.angle_gamma   90.00
#
_symmetry.space_group_name_H-M   'P 1'
#
loop_
_entity.id
_entity.type
_entity.pdbx_description
1 polymer ?
#
loop_
_entity_poly.entity_id
_entity_poly.type
_entity_poly.pdbx_seq_one_letter_code
_entity_poly.pdbx_strand_id
1 'polypeptide(L)'
;MFRLYRSIATVFVFLMFSVGAVTLGTVVNLIIELFVRNKDKKQQILRYLVKKSFQFIVRICSIFSVFKVKFRNIDLLEQKHGYVIISNHPTLADYLILYSRLNNSTTVMVADKLNRTFMRKIICNMGYVSNNVDAEKITTILSDSDNILIFPEGTRTRNSKYLKFHRGAVNFSIRNQMPIIPIFIKCSEPTFLSDKFFNWKAPETTPVFSISVGNVIDYRNLINTNDPTSIQIRKLNNYLEKLYNREIQSAEETVPPSQND
;
A
#
# COMPACT_ATOMS: atom_id res chain seq x y z
N MET A 1 -27.93 9.79 -14.51
CA MET A 1 -27.69 10.92 -13.60
C MET A 1 -26.60 10.60 -12.56
N PHE A 2 -26.70 9.55 -11.77
CA PHE A 2 -25.70 9.19 -10.73
C PHE A 2 -24.29 8.90 -11.24
N ARG A 3 -24.13 8.33 -12.44
CA ARG A 3 -22.80 8.06 -13.01
C ARG A 3 -22.06 9.35 -13.36
N LEU A 4 -22.77 10.35 -13.94
CA LEU A 4 -22.17 11.65 -14.24
C LEU A 4 -21.72 12.37 -12.96
N TYR A 5 -22.59 12.40 -11.94
CA TYR A 5 -22.24 12.95 -10.63
C TYR A 5 -20.96 12.33 -10.06
N ARG A 6 -20.87 10.98 -10.03
CA ARG A 6 -19.67 10.28 -9.51
C ARG A 6 -18.41 10.57 -10.35
N SER A 7 -18.55 10.68 -11.68
CA SER A 7 -17.42 11.07 -12.52
C SER A 7 -16.92 12.47 -12.15
N ILE A 8 -17.81 13.44 -12.00
CA ILE A 8 -17.46 14.80 -11.57
C ILE A 8 -16.84 14.80 -10.17
N ALA A 9 -17.43 14.07 -9.23
CA ALA A 9 -16.93 13.93 -7.87
C ALA A 9 -15.52 13.30 -7.86
N THR A 10 -15.29 12.27 -8.68
CA THR A 10 -13.97 11.61 -8.80
C THR A 10 -12.92 12.59 -9.31
N VAL A 11 -13.23 13.36 -10.36
CA VAL A 11 -12.35 14.40 -10.90
C VAL A 11 -12.04 15.46 -9.84
N PHE A 12 -13.06 15.95 -9.15
CA PHE A 12 -12.91 16.95 -8.10
C PHE A 12 -12.00 16.46 -6.97
N VAL A 13 -12.24 15.25 -6.45
CA VAL A 13 -11.43 14.66 -5.39
C VAL A 13 -10.00 14.43 -5.87
N PHE A 14 -9.80 14.00 -7.11
CA PHE A 14 -8.47 13.81 -7.69
C PHE A 14 -7.70 15.13 -7.82
N LEU A 15 -8.35 16.20 -8.25
CA LEU A 15 -7.76 17.55 -8.30
C LEU A 15 -7.38 18.03 -6.88
N MET A 16 -8.29 17.89 -5.93
CA MET A 16 -8.05 18.23 -4.52
C MET A 16 -6.86 17.45 -3.96
N PHE A 17 -6.79 16.14 -4.22
CA PHE A 17 -5.66 15.29 -3.84
C PHE A 17 -4.35 15.78 -4.47
N SER A 18 -4.35 16.11 -5.76
CA SER A 18 -3.17 16.57 -6.49
C SER A 18 -2.65 17.89 -5.94
N VAL A 19 -3.55 18.86 -5.70
CA VAL A 19 -3.19 20.14 -5.08
C VAL A 19 -2.63 19.92 -3.67
N GLY A 20 -3.28 19.08 -2.85
CA GLY A 20 -2.81 18.73 -1.52
C GLY A 20 -1.44 18.04 -1.54
N ALA A 21 -1.21 17.12 -2.45
CA ALA A 21 0.07 16.42 -2.61
C ALA A 21 1.20 17.38 -3.02
N VAL A 22 0.93 18.31 -3.94
CA VAL A 22 1.91 19.35 -4.34
C VAL A 22 2.19 20.26 -3.15
N THR A 23 1.17 20.75 -2.44
CA THR A 23 1.33 21.62 -1.28
C THR A 23 2.14 20.95 -0.16
N LEU A 24 1.83 19.69 0.18
CA LEU A 24 2.59 18.93 1.16
C LEU A 24 4.03 18.65 0.70
N GLY A 25 4.19 18.25 -0.56
CA GLY A 25 5.49 17.89 -1.13
C GLY A 25 6.43 19.06 -1.32
N THR A 26 5.91 20.28 -1.44
CA THR A 26 6.70 21.50 -1.68
C THR A 26 6.67 22.43 -0.48
N VAL A 27 5.55 23.13 -0.28
CA VAL A 27 5.45 24.22 0.72
C VAL A 27 5.61 23.69 2.14
N VAL A 28 4.79 22.71 2.55
CA VAL A 28 4.83 22.20 3.93
C VAL A 28 6.15 21.49 4.20
N ASN A 29 6.64 20.70 3.25
CA ASN A 29 7.93 20.02 3.38
C ASN A 29 9.10 21.02 3.50
N LEU A 30 9.08 22.12 2.74
CA LEU A 30 10.08 23.17 2.85
C LEU A 30 10.05 23.86 4.22
N ILE A 31 8.86 24.20 4.71
CA ILE A 31 8.69 24.81 6.05
C ILE A 31 9.26 23.88 7.12
N ILE A 32 8.89 22.59 7.09
CA ILE A 32 9.40 21.62 8.07
C ILE A 32 10.92 21.49 7.96
N GLU A 33 11.47 21.50 6.74
CA GLU A 33 12.92 21.40 6.51
C GLU A 33 13.68 22.59 7.11
N LEU A 34 13.11 23.79 7.04
CA LEU A 34 13.71 25.02 7.58
C LEU A 34 13.67 25.07 9.12
N PHE A 35 12.55 24.64 9.72
CA PHE A 35 12.33 24.82 11.16
C PHE A 35 12.65 23.55 11.99
N VAL A 36 12.67 22.35 11.39
CA VAL A 36 12.92 21.10 12.11
C VAL A 36 14.26 20.51 11.70
N ARG A 37 15.29 20.70 12.52
CA ARG A 37 16.65 20.22 12.25
C ARG A 37 16.82 18.72 12.52
N ASN A 38 16.13 18.18 13.53
CA ASN A 38 16.20 16.76 13.87
C ASN A 38 15.52 15.92 12.80
N LYS A 39 16.27 14.96 12.22
CA LYS A 39 15.82 14.11 11.11
C LYS A 39 14.62 13.23 11.49
N ASP A 40 14.68 12.60 12.66
CA ASP A 40 13.64 11.67 13.09
C ASP A 40 12.33 12.41 13.40
N LYS A 41 12.43 13.57 14.05
CA LYS A 41 11.28 14.43 14.32
C LYS A 41 10.65 14.94 13.01
N LYS A 42 11.47 15.34 12.03
CA LYS A 42 11.01 15.72 10.68
C LYS A 42 10.22 14.58 10.02
N GLN A 43 10.79 13.39 10.03
CA GLN A 43 10.19 12.20 9.46
C GLN A 43 8.83 11.86 10.12
N GLN A 44 8.76 11.90 11.46
CA GLN A 44 7.52 11.65 12.20
C GLN A 44 6.44 12.68 11.87
N ILE A 45 6.78 13.98 11.83
CA ILE A 45 5.82 15.05 11.48
C ILE A 45 5.29 14.85 10.06
N LEU A 46 6.16 14.59 9.08
CA LEU A 46 5.74 14.40 7.69
C LEU A 46 4.86 13.15 7.54
N ARG A 47 5.25 12.04 8.15
CA ARG A 47 4.45 10.80 8.15
C ARG A 47 3.06 11.04 8.76
N TYR A 48 2.99 11.76 9.89
CA TYR A 48 1.73 12.13 10.52
C TYR A 48 0.85 12.99 9.62
N LEU A 49 1.40 14.05 9.00
CA LEU A 49 0.66 14.95 8.12
C LEU A 49 0.15 14.22 6.87
N VAL A 50 0.96 13.40 6.23
CA VAL A 50 0.54 12.59 5.08
C VAL A 50 -0.55 11.60 5.48
N LYS A 51 -0.42 10.91 6.62
CA LYS A 51 -1.46 10.02 7.14
C LYS A 51 -2.77 10.76 7.36
N LYS A 52 -2.75 11.94 7.99
CA LYS A 52 -3.95 12.76 8.22
C LYS A 52 -4.58 13.25 6.92
N SER A 53 -3.77 13.66 5.95
CA SER A 53 -4.25 14.05 4.63
C SER A 53 -4.94 12.89 3.92
N PHE A 54 -4.37 11.68 3.99
CA PHE A 54 -4.96 10.49 3.40
C PHE A 54 -6.25 10.08 4.11
N GLN A 55 -6.32 10.17 5.44
CA GLN A 55 -7.55 9.96 6.20
C GLN A 55 -8.66 10.91 5.75
N PHE A 56 -8.32 12.18 5.56
CA PHE A 56 -9.25 13.19 5.06
C PHE A 56 -9.73 12.85 3.65
N ILE A 57 -8.84 12.52 2.72
CA ILE A 57 -9.20 12.15 1.34
C ILE A 57 -10.10 10.90 1.30
N VAL A 58 -9.77 9.85 2.07
CA VAL A 58 -10.60 8.64 2.15
C VAL A 58 -12.01 8.98 2.65
N ARG A 59 -12.11 9.87 3.66
CA ARG A 59 -13.40 10.34 4.16
C ARG A 59 -14.19 11.11 3.11
N ILE A 60 -13.56 12.01 2.38
CA ILE A 60 -14.17 12.78 1.29
C ILE A 60 -14.65 11.84 0.17
N CYS A 61 -13.81 10.86 -0.24
CA CYS A 61 -14.22 9.85 -1.22
C CYS A 61 -15.49 9.10 -0.80
N SER A 62 -15.60 8.76 0.49
CA SER A 62 -16.77 8.07 1.03
C SER A 62 -18.03 8.97 1.03
N ILE A 63 -17.89 10.25 1.43
CA ILE A 63 -18.98 11.23 1.45
C ILE A 63 -19.52 11.47 0.04
N PHE A 64 -18.65 11.67 -0.94
CA PHE A 64 -19.04 11.91 -2.33
C PHE A 64 -19.31 10.62 -3.13
N SER A 65 -19.35 9.46 -2.45
CA SER A 65 -19.59 8.16 -3.10
C SER A 65 -18.62 7.86 -4.26
N VAL A 66 -17.39 8.36 -4.19
CA VAL A 66 -16.32 8.03 -5.13
C VAL A 66 -15.89 6.59 -4.92
N PHE A 67 -15.66 6.19 -3.67
CA PHE A 67 -15.53 4.81 -3.22
C PHE A 67 -15.83 4.71 -1.72
N LYS A 68 -16.06 3.48 -1.26
CA LYS A 68 -16.19 3.14 0.16
C LYS A 68 -15.10 2.15 0.55
N VAL A 69 -14.73 2.12 1.84
CA VAL A 69 -13.71 1.19 2.35
C VAL A 69 -14.28 0.41 3.53
N LYS A 70 -14.10 -0.90 3.49
CA LYS A 70 -14.38 -1.83 4.58
C LYS A 70 -13.06 -2.41 5.07
N PHE A 71 -12.78 -2.28 6.37
CA PHE A 71 -11.60 -2.84 7.00
C PHE A 71 -11.96 -4.05 7.85
N ARG A 72 -11.08 -5.05 7.84
CA ARG A 72 -11.16 -6.23 8.71
C ARG A 72 -9.80 -6.47 9.36
N ASN A 73 -9.78 -6.61 10.68
CA ASN A 73 -8.58 -6.83 11.51
C ASN A 73 -7.49 -5.75 11.35
N ILE A 74 -7.90 -4.50 11.06
CA ILE A 74 -6.96 -3.42 10.76
C ILE A 74 -6.16 -3.00 11.99
N ASP A 75 -6.69 -3.19 13.19
CA ASP A 75 -6.06 -2.80 14.46
C ASP A 75 -4.70 -3.50 14.66
N LEU A 76 -4.51 -4.66 14.02
CA LEU A 76 -3.22 -5.36 14.01
C LEU A 76 -2.08 -4.52 13.41
N LEU A 77 -2.38 -3.63 12.46
CA LEU A 77 -1.38 -2.76 11.81
C LEU A 77 -1.03 -1.53 12.66
N GLU A 78 -1.91 -1.13 13.54
CA GLU A 78 -1.69 0.04 14.41
C GLU A 78 -0.82 -0.34 15.63
N GLN A 79 -0.95 -1.56 16.10
CA GLN A 79 -0.30 -2.05 17.33
C GLN A 79 1.05 -2.74 17.10
N LYS A 80 1.27 -3.29 15.90
CA LYS A 80 2.45 -4.14 15.63
C LYS A 80 3.60 -3.36 15.03
N HIS A 81 4.82 -3.72 15.43
CA HIS A 81 6.09 -3.13 15.02
C HIS A 81 7.09 -4.22 14.62
N GLY A 82 8.03 -3.89 13.71
CA GLY A 82 9.06 -4.81 13.28
C GLY A 82 8.56 -5.87 12.27
N TYR A 83 7.63 -5.51 11.39
CA TYR A 83 7.03 -6.43 10.42
C TYR A 83 7.24 -5.97 8.98
N VAL A 84 7.38 -6.95 8.08
CA VAL A 84 7.22 -6.73 6.64
C VAL A 84 5.73 -6.84 6.31
N ILE A 85 5.11 -5.73 5.98
CA ILE A 85 3.71 -5.67 5.55
C ILE A 85 3.70 -5.87 4.04
N ILE A 86 3.08 -6.94 3.58
CA ILE A 86 2.95 -7.26 2.16
C ILE A 86 1.51 -7.04 1.73
N SER A 87 1.28 -6.36 0.62
CA SER A 87 -0.05 -6.16 0.06
C SER A 87 -0.06 -6.33 -1.45
N ASN A 88 -1.14 -6.90 -2.00
CA ASN A 88 -1.41 -6.79 -3.43
C ASN A 88 -1.80 -5.35 -3.80
N HIS A 89 -1.72 -5.03 -5.10
CA HIS A 89 -1.86 -3.65 -5.59
C HIS A 89 -2.82 -3.55 -6.79
N PRO A 90 -4.13 -3.76 -6.59
CA PRO A 90 -5.10 -3.72 -7.69
C PRO A 90 -5.31 -2.31 -8.27
N THR A 91 -5.23 -1.24 -7.46
CA THR A 91 -5.61 0.11 -7.87
C THR A 91 -4.61 1.20 -7.46
N LEU A 92 -4.78 2.42 -7.97
CA LEU A 92 -4.02 3.60 -7.55
C LEU A 92 -4.34 4.04 -6.12
N ALA A 93 -5.51 3.70 -5.60
CA ALA A 93 -5.97 4.16 -4.29
C ALA A 93 -5.40 3.32 -3.13
N ASP A 94 -4.85 2.14 -3.39
CA ASP A 94 -4.46 1.18 -2.36
C ASP A 94 -3.46 1.74 -1.36
N TYR A 95 -2.41 2.40 -1.87
CA TYR A 95 -1.40 3.02 -1.02
C TYR A 95 -2.04 4.11 -0.12
N LEU A 96 -2.87 4.96 -0.69
CA LEU A 96 -3.57 6.03 0.03
C LEU A 96 -4.47 5.45 1.14
N ILE A 97 -5.25 4.41 0.81
CA ILE A 97 -6.17 3.78 1.75
C ILE A 97 -5.39 3.08 2.87
N LEU A 98 -4.39 2.26 2.52
CA LEU A 98 -3.57 1.55 3.51
C LEU A 98 -2.83 2.52 4.42
N TYR A 99 -2.12 3.50 3.83
CA TYR A 99 -1.30 4.42 4.61
C TYR A 99 -2.14 5.28 5.57
N SER A 100 -3.41 5.52 5.26
CA SER A 100 -4.34 6.19 6.17
C SER A 100 -4.53 5.44 7.50
N ARG A 101 -4.20 4.14 7.55
CA ARG A 101 -4.41 3.25 8.71
C ARG A 101 -3.11 2.67 9.29
N LEU A 102 -1.99 2.77 8.60
CA LEU A 102 -0.71 2.31 9.12
C LEU A 102 -0.25 3.15 10.31
N ASN A 103 0.57 2.57 11.20
CA ASN A 103 1.22 3.36 12.24
C ASN A 103 2.28 4.32 11.63
N ASN A 104 2.67 5.34 12.39
CA ASN A 104 3.63 6.35 11.91
C ASN A 104 5.07 5.82 11.80
N SER A 105 5.36 4.65 12.37
CA SER A 105 6.64 3.96 12.23
C SER A 105 6.74 3.13 10.95
N THR A 106 5.74 3.18 10.06
CA THR A 106 5.78 2.41 8.82
C THR A 106 6.49 3.18 7.71
N THR A 107 7.56 2.58 7.22
CA THR A 107 8.25 2.99 5.98
C THR A 107 7.62 2.30 4.77
N VAL A 108 7.86 2.82 3.58
CA VAL A 108 7.32 2.26 2.33
C VAL A 108 8.43 2.03 1.34
N MET A 109 8.44 0.85 0.74
CA MET A 109 9.31 0.58 -0.40
C MET A 109 8.67 1.14 -1.67
N VAL A 110 9.34 2.09 -2.29
CA VAL A 110 8.87 2.78 -3.49
C VAL A 110 9.69 2.43 -4.72
N ALA A 111 9.08 2.51 -5.89
CA ALA A 111 9.80 2.32 -7.15
C ALA A 111 10.82 3.44 -7.37
N ASP A 112 12.04 3.10 -7.80
CA ASP A 112 13.14 4.04 -8.01
C ASP A 112 12.78 5.23 -8.92
N LYS A 113 11.93 5.01 -9.91
CA LYS A 113 11.45 6.08 -10.78
C LYS A 113 10.78 7.24 -10.05
N LEU A 114 10.18 7.01 -8.87
CA LEU A 114 9.58 8.08 -8.06
C LEU A 114 10.65 9.01 -7.47
N ASN A 115 11.87 8.53 -7.24
CA ASN A 115 13.00 9.35 -6.81
C ASN A 115 13.50 10.32 -7.88
N ARG A 116 13.00 10.23 -9.11
CA ARG A 116 13.32 11.13 -10.23
C ARG A 116 12.23 12.17 -10.49
N THR A 117 11.22 12.23 -9.62
CA THR A 117 10.10 13.16 -9.73
C THR A 117 10.21 14.29 -8.70
N PHE A 118 9.30 15.27 -8.77
CA PHE A 118 9.17 16.32 -7.75
C PHE A 118 8.87 15.74 -6.35
N MET A 119 8.40 14.50 -6.26
CA MET A 119 8.13 13.79 -5.01
C MET A 119 9.40 13.34 -4.28
N ARG A 120 10.60 13.38 -4.92
CA ARG A 120 11.84 12.89 -4.33
C ARG A 120 12.10 13.42 -2.94
N LYS A 121 11.94 14.74 -2.76
CA LYS A 121 12.28 15.42 -1.50
C LYS A 121 11.41 14.94 -0.34
N ILE A 122 10.10 14.86 -0.55
CA ILE A 122 9.19 14.36 0.49
C ILE A 122 9.39 12.85 0.75
N ILE A 123 9.63 12.05 -0.28
CA ILE A 123 9.94 10.61 -0.15
C ILE A 123 11.18 10.39 0.73
N CYS A 124 12.25 11.13 0.47
CA CYS A 124 13.48 11.06 1.28
C CYS A 124 13.24 11.54 2.72
N ASN A 125 12.52 12.65 2.90
CA ASN A 125 12.23 13.21 4.21
C ASN A 125 11.26 12.34 5.04
N MET A 126 10.42 11.53 4.39
CA MET A 126 9.59 10.52 5.05
C MET A 126 10.35 9.23 5.38
N GLY A 127 11.61 9.11 4.94
CA GLY A 127 12.42 7.91 5.14
C GLY A 127 11.94 6.71 4.33
N TYR A 128 11.31 6.94 3.17
CA TYR A 128 10.94 5.85 2.26
C TYR A 128 12.17 5.33 1.54
N VAL A 129 12.16 4.04 1.26
CA VAL A 129 13.29 3.34 0.65
C VAL A 129 12.99 2.97 -0.80
N SER A 130 14.01 3.06 -1.65
CA SER A 130 13.90 2.63 -3.04
C SER A 130 14.03 1.11 -3.15
N ASN A 131 13.28 0.53 -4.08
CA ASN A 131 13.37 -0.90 -4.41
C ASN A 131 14.71 -1.32 -5.06
N ASN A 132 15.56 -0.36 -5.42
CA ASN A 132 16.92 -0.61 -5.95
C ASN A 132 18.00 -0.64 -4.85
N VAL A 133 17.62 -0.38 -3.59
CA VAL A 133 18.56 -0.41 -2.47
C VAL A 133 18.68 -1.84 -1.94
N ASP A 134 19.91 -2.29 -1.69
CA ASP A 134 20.15 -3.60 -1.10
C ASP A 134 19.46 -3.76 0.25
N ALA A 135 18.92 -4.94 0.52
CA ALA A 135 18.21 -5.24 1.75
C ALA A 135 19.03 -4.91 3.01
N GLU A 136 20.34 -5.14 2.98
CA GLU A 136 21.26 -4.84 4.07
C GLU A 136 21.41 -3.34 4.35
N LYS A 137 21.38 -2.50 3.32
CA LYS A 137 21.41 -1.04 3.49
C LYS A 137 20.08 -0.49 4.00
N ILE A 138 18.97 -1.15 3.69
CA ILE A 138 17.67 -0.74 4.21
C ILE A 138 17.61 -0.92 5.71
N THR A 139 18.22 -1.99 6.25
CA THR A 139 18.26 -2.28 7.69
C THR A 139 18.94 -1.16 8.49
N THR A 140 19.97 -0.53 7.92
CA THR A 140 20.64 0.61 8.59
C THR A 140 19.80 1.89 8.61
N ILE A 141 18.75 1.96 7.78
CA ILE A 141 17.83 3.10 7.69
C ILE A 141 16.60 2.91 8.58
N LEU A 142 16.21 1.66 8.79
CA LEU A 142 15.08 1.29 9.66
C LEU A 142 15.54 1.20 11.11
N SER A 143 14.71 1.71 12.02
CA SER A 143 14.84 1.35 13.44
C SER A 143 14.21 -0.04 13.66
N ASP A 144 14.62 -0.74 14.74
CA ASP A 144 14.12 -2.09 15.07
C ASP A 144 12.60 -2.16 15.24
N SER A 145 11.97 -1.02 15.48
CA SER A 145 10.52 -0.89 15.63
C SER A 145 9.78 -0.50 14.35
N ASP A 146 10.47 -0.23 13.25
CA ASP A 146 9.82 0.21 12.02
C ASP A 146 9.19 -0.97 11.25
N ASN A 147 7.99 -0.77 10.76
CA ASN A 147 7.40 -1.65 9.75
C ASN A 147 7.83 -1.20 8.35
N ILE A 148 7.82 -2.12 7.40
CA ILE A 148 8.01 -1.79 5.99
C ILE A 148 6.85 -2.32 5.16
N LEU A 149 6.17 -1.43 4.41
CA LEU A 149 5.14 -1.80 3.45
C LEU A 149 5.75 -2.04 2.08
N ILE A 150 5.48 -3.20 1.51
CA ILE A 150 5.95 -3.62 0.19
C ILE A 150 4.79 -4.13 -0.66
N PHE A 151 4.70 -3.64 -1.90
CA PHE A 151 3.83 -4.20 -2.93
C PHE A 151 4.67 -5.11 -3.84
N PRO A 152 4.63 -6.43 -3.65
CA PRO A 152 5.58 -7.35 -4.29
C PRO A 152 5.34 -7.54 -5.78
N GLU A 153 4.22 -7.08 -6.33
CA GLU A 153 3.92 -7.13 -7.76
C GLU A 153 4.80 -6.16 -8.58
N GLY A 154 5.42 -5.16 -7.94
CA GLY A 154 6.23 -4.11 -8.57
C GLY A 154 5.45 -3.17 -9.50
N THR A 155 4.27 -3.57 -9.92
CA THR A 155 3.28 -2.80 -10.71
C THR A 155 1.89 -3.13 -10.21
N ARG A 156 0.87 -2.35 -10.60
CA ARG A 156 -0.53 -2.70 -10.28
C ARG A 156 -0.94 -3.99 -10.98
N THR A 157 -1.77 -4.77 -10.29
CA THR A 157 -2.38 -5.99 -10.84
C THR A 157 -3.15 -5.63 -12.12
N ARG A 158 -2.71 -6.15 -13.26
CA ARG A 158 -3.41 -5.95 -14.52
C ARG A 158 -4.15 -7.23 -14.87
N ASN A 159 -5.47 -7.23 -14.76
CA ASN A 159 -6.37 -8.29 -15.28
C ASN A 159 -5.76 -9.72 -15.32
N SER A 160 -4.83 -9.98 -14.43
CA SER A 160 -4.15 -11.27 -14.33
C SER A 160 -5.00 -12.17 -13.46
N LYS A 161 -5.37 -13.33 -13.99
CA LYS A 161 -6.08 -14.37 -13.23
C LYS A 161 -5.27 -14.86 -12.02
N TYR A 162 -3.95 -14.63 -12.03
CA TYR A 162 -3.03 -15.05 -10.97
C TYR A 162 -2.04 -13.94 -10.65
N LEU A 163 -1.86 -13.68 -9.35
CA LEU A 163 -0.81 -12.78 -8.85
C LEU A 163 0.55 -13.46 -8.93
N LYS A 164 1.55 -12.69 -9.36
CA LYS A 164 2.97 -13.07 -9.31
C LYS A 164 3.73 -12.03 -8.51
N PHE A 165 4.63 -12.49 -7.67
CA PHE A 165 5.39 -11.65 -6.76
C PHE A 165 6.87 -11.63 -7.10
N HIS A 166 7.46 -10.45 -7.10
CA HIS A 166 8.90 -10.31 -7.08
C HIS A 166 9.44 -10.73 -5.71
N ARG A 167 10.55 -11.45 -5.71
CA ARG A 167 11.15 -12.03 -4.49
C ARG A 167 11.72 -11.01 -3.50
N GLY A 168 11.70 -9.71 -3.84
CA GLY A 168 12.29 -8.65 -3.03
C GLY A 168 11.72 -8.56 -1.61
N ALA A 169 10.40 -8.64 -1.46
CA ALA A 169 9.74 -8.59 -0.14
C ALA A 169 10.13 -9.76 0.76
N VAL A 170 10.16 -10.96 0.19
CA VAL A 170 10.56 -12.19 0.91
C VAL A 170 12.04 -12.20 1.23
N ASN A 171 12.89 -11.76 0.29
CA ASN A 171 14.33 -11.62 0.50
C ASN A 171 14.59 -10.66 1.67
N PHE A 172 13.88 -9.54 1.71
CA PHE A 172 13.98 -8.57 2.80
C PHE A 172 13.54 -9.19 4.14
N SER A 173 12.40 -9.88 4.19
CA SER A 173 11.90 -10.55 5.40
C SER A 173 12.90 -11.57 5.97
N ILE A 174 13.44 -12.45 5.13
CA ILE A 174 14.36 -13.51 5.54
C ILE A 174 15.69 -12.91 6.04
N ARG A 175 16.30 -11.98 5.28
CA ARG A 175 17.60 -11.38 5.65
C ARG A 175 17.54 -10.57 6.92
N ASN A 176 16.42 -9.90 7.17
CA ASN A 176 16.22 -9.06 8.36
C ASN A 176 15.48 -9.78 9.49
N GLN A 177 15.21 -11.07 9.34
CA GLN A 177 14.49 -11.90 10.30
C GLN A 177 13.14 -11.32 10.75
N MET A 178 12.49 -10.54 9.87
CA MET A 178 11.23 -9.88 10.15
C MET A 178 10.05 -10.76 9.71
N PRO A 179 9.08 -11.05 10.60
CA PRO A 179 7.86 -11.75 10.21
C PRO A 179 7.00 -10.90 9.26
N ILE A 180 6.07 -11.55 8.57
CA ILE A 180 5.24 -10.95 7.53
C ILE A 180 3.82 -10.75 8.02
N ILE A 181 3.22 -9.59 7.73
CA ILE A 181 1.78 -9.36 7.84
C ILE A 181 1.22 -9.24 6.42
N PRO A 182 0.40 -10.20 5.96
CA PRO A 182 -0.24 -10.13 4.66
C PRO A 182 -1.49 -9.25 4.74
N ILE A 183 -1.68 -8.40 3.72
CA ILE A 183 -2.89 -7.58 3.52
C ILE A 183 -3.49 -7.94 2.17
N PHE A 184 -4.78 -8.23 2.17
CA PHE A 184 -5.53 -8.56 0.98
C PHE A 184 -6.46 -7.40 0.63
N ILE A 185 -6.28 -6.82 -0.56
CA ILE A 185 -7.10 -5.73 -1.09
C ILE A 185 -7.95 -6.28 -2.22
N LYS A 186 -9.26 -6.04 -2.13
CA LYS A 186 -10.24 -6.32 -3.18
C LYS A 186 -11.03 -5.06 -3.47
N CYS A 187 -11.31 -4.82 -4.75
CA CYS A 187 -12.19 -3.75 -5.19
C CYS A 187 -13.38 -4.37 -5.93
N SER A 188 -14.61 -4.01 -5.55
CA SER A 188 -15.82 -4.53 -6.20
C SER A 188 -15.92 -4.14 -7.69
N GLU A 189 -15.17 -3.12 -8.09
CA GLU A 189 -15.07 -2.65 -9.47
C GLU A 189 -13.62 -2.81 -9.95
N PRO A 190 -13.24 -3.94 -10.56
CA PRO A 190 -11.84 -4.26 -10.87
C PRO A 190 -11.16 -3.26 -11.80
N THR A 191 -11.92 -2.57 -12.65
CA THR A 191 -11.40 -1.56 -13.58
C THR A 191 -11.25 -0.17 -12.97
N PHE A 192 -11.79 0.05 -11.76
CA PHE A 192 -11.74 1.35 -11.10
C PHE A 192 -10.32 1.70 -10.66
N LEU A 193 -9.77 2.76 -11.23
CA LEU A 193 -8.40 3.24 -10.96
C LEU A 193 -7.30 2.18 -11.20
N SER A 194 -7.58 1.13 -11.99
CA SER A 194 -6.60 0.06 -12.29
C SER A 194 -5.65 0.43 -13.42
N ASP A 195 -6.08 1.26 -14.37
CA ASP A 195 -5.31 1.61 -15.57
C ASP A 195 -4.28 2.71 -15.32
N LYS A 196 -3.27 2.75 -16.21
CA LYS A 196 -2.26 3.82 -16.22
C LYS A 196 -2.85 5.19 -16.54
N PHE A 197 -3.88 5.19 -17.35
CA PHE A 197 -4.63 6.40 -17.68
C PHE A 197 -5.89 6.44 -16.85
N PHE A 198 -6.12 7.58 -16.23
CA PHE A 198 -7.27 7.82 -15.41
C PHE A 198 -8.55 7.62 -16.23
N ASN A 199 -9.31 6.57 -15.93
CA ASN A 199 -10.61 6.36 -16.57
C ASN A 199 -11.63 7.30 -15.93
N TRP A 200 -11.99 8.37 -16.65
CA TRP A 200 -12.93 9.39 -16.21
C TRP A 200 -14.36 8.89 -16.03
N LYS A 201 -14.66 7.71 -16.58
CA LYS A 201 -15.98 7.11 -16.44
C LYS A 201 -16.06 6.37 -15.10
N ALA A 202 -16.75 6.97 -14.14
CA ALA A 202 -17.06 6.28 -12.90
C ALA A 202 -17.91 5.02 -13.19
N PRO A 203 -17.73 3.94 -12.43
CA PRO A 203 -18.57 2.74 -12.56
C PRO A 203 -20.02 3.04 -12.17
N GLU A 204 -20.92 2.15 -12.53
CA GLU A 204 -22.36 2.31 -12.27
C GLU A 204 -22.69 2.23 -10.78
N THR A 205 -21.97 1.37 -10.06
CA THR A 205 -22.07 1.26 -8.62
C THR A 205 -20.93 2.00 -7.91
N THR A 206 -21.10 2.30 -6.62
CA THR A 206 -20.02 2.88 -5.83
C THR A 206 -18.99 1.78 -5.53
N PRO A 207 -17.72 1.93 -5.98
CA PRO A 207 -16.68 0.97 -5.67
C PRO A 207 -16.52 0.75 -4.18
N VAL A 208 -16.39 -0.50 -3.77
CA VAL A 208 -16.13 -0.88 -2.38
C VAL A 208 -14.78 -1.57 -2.30
N PHE A 209 -13.86 -0.97 -1.56
CA PHE A 209 -12.60 -1.58 -1.19
C PHE A 209 -12.80 -2.42 0.07
N SER A 210 -12.52 -3.71 -0.03
CA SER A 210 -12.48 -4.63 1.11
C SER A 210 -11.02 -4.93 1.42
N ILE A 211 -10.57 -4.49 2.59
CA ILE A 211 -9.18 -4.65 3.03
C ILE A 211 -9.18 -5.53 4.28
N SER A 212 -8.52 -6.66 4.18
CA SER A 212 -8.38 -7.60 5.29
C SER A 212 -6.92 -7.83 5.64
N VAL A 213 -6.61 -7.77 6.93
CA VAL A 213 -5.30 -8.11 7.46
C VAL A 213 -5.33 -9.58 7.89
N GLY A 214 -4.42 -10.37 7.32
CA GLY A 214 -4.27 -11.77 7.66
C GLY A 214 -3.41 -11.97 8.92
N ASN A 215 -3.30 -13.25 9.32
CA ASN A 215 -2.47 -13.62 10.47
C ASN A 215 -0.98 -13.36 10.18
N VAL A 216 -0.24 -13.07 11.24
CA VAL A 216 1.21 -12.95 11.17
C VAL A 216 1.81 -14.27 10.67
N ILE A 217 2.68 -14.17 9.68
CA ILE A 217 3.42 -15.30 9.11
C ILE A 217 4.87 -15.21 9.62
N ASP A 218 5.20 -16.08 10.55
CA ASP A 218 6.60 -16.36 10.88
C ASP A 218 7.10 -17.44 9.90
N TYR A 219 7.94 -17.04 8.97
CA TYR A 219 8.44 -17.92 7.92
C TYR A 219 9.26 -19.09 8.48
N ARG A 220 9.86 -18.95 9.68
CA ARG A 220 10.64 -20.02 10.35
C ARG A 220 9.78 -21.25 10.64
N ASN A 221 8.47 -21.08 10.78
CA ASN A 221 7.52 -22.17 10.97
C ASN A 221 7.07 -22.83 9.65
N LEU A 222 7.40 -22.25 8.50
CA LEU A 222 6.91 -22.69 7.19
C LEU A 222 8.00 -23.30 6.31
N ILE A 223 9.25 -22.94 6.54
CA ILE A 223 10.38 -23.35 5.71
C ILE A 223 11.52 -23.87 6.60
N ASN A 224 12.32 -24.77 6.05
CA ASN A 224 13.53 -25.21 6.75
C ASN A 224 14.60 -24.10 6.70
N THR A 225 14.93 -23.54 7.85
CA THR A 225 15.92 -22.46 7.99
C THR A 225 17.36 -22.91 7.71
N ASN A 226 17.63 -24.22 7.66
CA ASN A 226 18.92 -24.79 7.28
C ASN A 226 19.11 -24.86 5.74
N ASP A 227 18.05 -24.67 4.96
CA ASP A 227 18.17 -24.61 3.51
C ASP A 227 18.99 -23.36 3.09
N PRO A 228 19.68 -23.41 1.95
CA PRO A 228 20.28 -22.21 1.35
C PRO A 228 19.27 -21.07 1.23
N THR A 229 19.68 -19.83 1.50
CA THR A 229 18.78 -18.64 1.49
C THR A 229 17.99 -18.50 0.19
N SER A 230 18.58 -18.84 -0.95
CA SER A 230 17.89 -18.81 -2.25
C SER A 230 16.70 -19.78 -2.35
N ILE A 231 16.83 -20.95 -1.69
CA ILE A 231 15.77 -21.95 -1.61
C ILE A 231 14.68 -21.48 -0.63
N GLN A 232 15.07 -20.94 0.52
CA GLN A 232 14.14 -20.35 1.48
C GLN A 232 13.28 -19.25 0.83
N ILE A 233 13.91 -18.30 0.12
CA ILE A 233 13.23 -17.21 -0.61
C ILE A 233 12.23 -17.78 -1.61
N ARG A 234 12.62 -18.77 -2.40
CA ARG A 234 11.75 -19.39 -3.40
C ARG A 234 10.53 -20.06 -2.76
N LYS A 235 10.75 -20.86 -1.70
CA LYS A 235 9.67 -21.56 -0.99
C LYS A 235 8.67 -20.59 -0.38
N LEU A 236 9.15 -19.57 0.32
CA LEU A 236 8.30 -18.57 0.97
C LEU A 236 7.54 -17.70 -0.05
N ASN A 237 8.19 -17.30 -1.16
CA ASN A 237 7.54 -16.55 -2.22
C ASN A 237 6.39 -17.35 -2.86
N ASN A 238 6.63 -18.63 -3.17
CA ASN A 238 5.60 -19.52 -3.72
C ASN A 238 4.44 -19.73 -2.72
N TYR A 239 4.73 -19.81 -1.42
CA TYR A 239 3.70 -19.87 -0.38
C TYR A 239 2.83 -18.63 -0.38
N LEU A 240 3.44 -17.43 -0.39
CA LEU A 240 2.70 -16.17 -0.42
C LEU A 240 1.87 -16.03 -1.70
N GLU A 241 2.42 -16.35 -2.87
CA GLU A 241 1.66 -16.32 -4.13
C GLU A 241 0.41 -17.23 -4.07
N LYS A 242 0.55 -18.44 -3.55
CA LYS A 242 -0.58 -19.35 -3.37
C LYS A 242 -1.61 -18.81 -2.37
N LEU A 243 -1.14 -18.26 -1.25
CA LEU A 243 -2.01 -17.66 -0.23
C LEU A 243 -2.84 -16.51 -0.82
N TYR A 244 -2.19 -15.58 -1.51
CA TYR A 244 -2.88 -14.43 -2.10
C TYR A 244 -3.85 -14.84 -3.21
N ASN A 245 -3.45 -15.74 -4.08
CA ASN A 245 -4.33 -16.23 -5.15
C ASN A 245 -5.56 -16.92 -4.57
N ARG A 246 -5.42 -17.73 -3.51
CA ARG A 246 -6.56 -18.38 -2.83
C ARG A 246 -7.48 -17.33 -2.19
N GLU A 247 -6.93 -16.38 -1.41
CA GLU A 247 -7.72 -15.37 -0.70
C GLU A 247 -8.46 -14.41 -1.64
N ILE A 248 -7.87 -14.12 -2.81
CA ILE A 248 -8.52 -13.26 -3.80
C ILE A 248 -9.62 -14.01 -4.56
N GLN A 249 -9.40 -15.27 -4.93
CA GLN A 249 -10.38 -16.08 -5.67
C GLN A 249 -11.57 -16.52 -4.79
N SER A 250 -11.34 -16.92 -3.54
CA SER A 250 -12.41 -17.37 -2.63
C SER A 250 -13.49 -16.32 -2.37
N ALA A 251 -13.27 -15.07 -2.70
CA ALA A 251 -14.27 -14.02 -2.54
C ALA A 251 -14.98 -13.63 -3.85
N GLU A 252 -14.49 -14.09 -5.00
CA GLU A 252 -15.28 -13.99 -6.26
C GLU A 252 -16.49 -14.92 -6.22
N GLU A 253 -16.38 -16.06 -5.53
CA GLU A 253 -17.47 -17.02 -5.36
C GLU A 253 -18.55 -16.57 -4.37
N THR A 254 -18.27 -15.59 -3.49
CA THR A 254 -19.23 -15.11 -2.48
C THR A 254 -20.04 -13.87 -2.90
N VAL A 255 -19.80 -13.32 -4.09
CA VAL A 255 -20.66 -12.28 -4.67
C VAL A 255 -21.71 -13.00 -5.54
N PRO A 256 -23.01 -13.04 -5.15
CA PRO A 256 -24.04 -13.63 -6.00
C PRO A 256 -24.06 -12.85 -7.33
N PRO A 257 -24.26 -13.53 -8.47
CA PRO A 257 -24.42 -12.87 -9.74
C PRO A 257 -25.57 -11.88 -9.63
N SER A 258 -25.33 -10.64 -10.08
CA SER A 258 -26.38 -9.64 -10.18
C SER A 258 -27.54 -10.27 -10.96
N GLN A 259 -28.68 -10.49 -10.29
CA GLN A 259 -29.93 -10.80 -10.96
C GLN A 259 -30.23 -9.61 -11.88
N ASN A 260 -29.99 -9.83 -13.16
CA ASN A 260 -30.56 -8.99 -14.20
C ASN A 260 -32.03 -9.40 -14.32
N ASP A 261 -32.92 -8.60 -13.79
CA ASP A 261 -34.30 -8.46 -14.21
C ASP A 261 -34.53 -7.05 -14.71
#